data_3020a9cb8ab0a7222ab788af1b78606a
#
_entry.id   3020a9cb8ab0a7222ab788af1b78606a
#
_cell.length_a   1.000
_cell.length_b   1.000
_cell.length_c   1.000
_cell.angle_alpha   90.00
_cell.angle_beta   90.00
_cell.angle_gamma   90.00
#
_symmetry.space_group_name_H-M   'P 1'
#
loop_
_entity.id
_entity.type
_entity.pdbx_description
1 polymer ?
#
loop_
_entity_poly.entity_id
_entity_poly.type
_entity_poly.pdbx_seq_one_letter_code
_entity_poly.pdbx_strand_id
1 'polypeptide(L)'
;MRYAIYFTPSFSDPLTLAAASWLGRNVFSGDAVEHPAVRGLGMHEIAFHTALPRRYGFHATLKAPFHLHHDCTEAALLRELMRFAGTLQPFEIPRLVVGRLGDFYGLVPERPCASLDYLAAAVVQQFDGYRAPL
;
A
#
# COMPACT_ATOMS: atom_id res chain seq x y z
N MET A 1 -6.58 18.66 -2.60
CA MET A 1 -5.78 17.55 -2.05
C MET A 1 -6.63 16.31 -1.97
N ARG A 2 -6.07 15.15 -2.29
CA ARG A 2 -6.76 13.85 -2.19
C ARG A 2 -6.11 12.99 -1.11
N TYR A 3 -6.89 12.13 -0.51
CA TYR A 3 -6.47 11.19 0.52
C TYR A 3 -6.74 9.77 0.05
N ALA A 4 -5.94 8.84 0.49
CA ALA A 4 -6.15 7.41 0.28
C ALA A 4 -5.75 6.68 1.56
N ILE A 5 -6.30 5.50 1.79
CA ILE A 5 -5.92 4.69 2.94
C ILE A 5 -5.14 3.49 2.44
N TYR A 6 -3.90 3.40 2.88
CA TYR A 6 -2.95 2.36 2.51
C TYR A 6 -2.59 1.50 3.71
N PHE A 7 -2.35 0.24 3.46
CA PHE A 7 -1.59 -0.61 4.37
C PHE A 7 -0.15 -0.69 3.88
N THR A 8 0.79 -0.56 4.79
CA THR A 8 2.20 -0.84 4.54
C THR A 8 2.72 -1.73 5.67
N PRO A 9 3.60 -2.70 5.38
CA PRO A 9 4.32 -3.39 6.44
C PRO A 9 5.19 -2.39 7.22
N SER A 10 5.66 -2.77 8.41
CA SER A 10 6.52 -1.89 9.21
C SER A 10 7.81 -1.55 8.46
N PHE A 11 8.45 -0.44 8.83
CA PHE A 11 9.68 0.01 8.18
C PHE A 11 10.83 -0.99 8.26
N SER A 12 10.84 -1.85 9.27
CA SER A 12 11.89 -2.87 9.50
C SER A 12 11.50 -4.26 9.01
N ASP A 13 10.29 -4.44 8.47
CA ASP A 13 9.85 -5.73 7.95
C ASP A 13 10.75 -6.17 6.78
N PRO A 14 11.20 -7.44 6.75
CA PRO A 14 12.01 -7.92 5.63
C PRO A 14 11.37 -7.70 4.25
N LEU A 15 10.05 -7.80 4.16
CA LEU A 15 9.33 -7.52 2.91
C LEU A 15 9.44 -6.04 2.52
N THR A 16 9.33 -5.13 3.48
CA THR A 16 9.52 -3.69 3.25
C THR A 16 10.94 -3.40 2.72
N LEU A 17 11.94 -4.01 3.33
CA LEU A 17 13.35 -3.83 2.93
C LEU A 17 13.61 -4.38 1.52
N ALA A 18 13.08 -5.55 1.21
CA ALA A 18 13.18 -6.14 -0.13
C ALA A 18 12.48 -5.27 -1.18
N ALA A 19 11.30 -4.76 -0.86
CA ALA A 19 10.54 -3.90 -1.76
C ALA A 19 11.26 -2.56 -1.98
N ALA A 20 11.84 -1.97 -0.94
CA ALA A 20 12.61 -0.73 -1.05
C ALA A 20 13.82 -0.90 -1.96
N SER A 21 14.54 -2.02 -1.83
CA SER A 21 15.65 -2.36 -2.71
C SER A 21 15.20 -2.53 -4.16
N TRP A 22 14.13 -3.30 -4.38
CA TRP A 22 13.61 -3.50 -5.74
C TRP A 22 13.17 -2.18 -6.38
N LEU A 23 12.45 -1.35 -5.64
CA LEU A 23 11.95 -0.06 -6.15
C LEU A 23 13.04 1.01 -6.24
N GLY A 24 14.09 0.91 -5.44
CA GLY A 24 15.18 1.88 -5.42
C GLY A 24 14.94 3.07 -4.50
N ARG A 25 13.99 2.98 -3.56
CA ARG A 25 13.68 4.07 -2.63
C ARG A 25 13.08 3.53 -1.33
N ASN A 26 13.51 4.12 -0.22
CA ASN A 26 12.87 3.94 1.07
C ASN A 26 11.79 5.01 1.25
N VAL A 27 10.51 4.62 1.26
CA VAL A 27 9.40 5.58 1.35
C VAL A 27 9.28 6.23 2.72
N PHE A 28 9.82 5.62 3.77
CA PHE A 28 9.77 6.17 5.13
C PHE A 28 10.80 7.30 5.32
N SER A 29 11.99 7.16 4.72
CA SER A 29 13.04 8.17 4.82
C SER A 29 13.11 9.08 3.58
N GLY A 30 12.62 8.62 2.44
CA GLY A 30 12.77 9.28 1.16
C GLY A 30 14.11 9.05 0.48
N ASP A 31 15.02 8.30 1.12
CA ASP A 31 16.35 8.08 0.58
C ASP A 31 16.34 7.09 -0.59
N ALA A 32 17.28 7.29 -1.51
CA ALA A 32 17.55 6.33 -2.57
C ALA A 32 18.15 5.06 -1.96
N VAL A 33 17.72 3.91 -2.50
CA VAL A 33 18.23 2.59 -2.12
C VAL A 33 18.76 1.94 -3.38
N GLU A 34 19.91 1.27 -3.27
CA GLU A 34 20.51 0.56 -4.39
C GLU A 34 19.61 -0.59 -4.85
N HIS A 35 19.41 -0.68 -6.17
CA HIS A 35 18.67 -1.80 -6.76
C HIS A 35 19.48 -3.09 -6.60
N PRO A 36 18.80 -4.25 -6.48
CA PRO A 36 19.49 -5.53 -6.41
C PRO A 36 20.12 -5.86 -7.75
N ALA A 37 21.21 -6.61 -7.71
CA ALA A 37 21.77 -7.22 -8.92
C ALA A 37 20.88 -8.41 -9.30
N VAL A 38 20.30 -8.37 -10.48
CA VAL A 38 19.44 -9.44 -11.00
C VAL A 38 20.04 -9.98 -12.29
N ARG A 39 20.26 -11.29 -12.33
CA ARG A 39 20.81 -11.95 -13.50
C ARG A 39 19.88 -11.76 -14.70
N GLY A 40 20.44 -11.27 -15.80
CA GLY A 40 19.69 -11.04 -17.03
C GLY A 40 18.97 -9.72 -17.11
N LEU A 41 19.04 -8.88 -16.06
CA LEU A 41 18.46 -7.53 -16.05
C LEU A 41 19.54 -6.50 -15.75
N GLY A 42 19.62 -5.48 -16.59
CA GLY A 42 20.48 -4.33 -16.35
C GLY A 42 19.88 -3.38 -15.32
N MET A 43 20.76 -2.63 -14.65
CA MET A 43 20.33 -1.63 -13.64
C MET A 43 19.38 -0.59 -14.24
N HIS A 44 19.60 -0.17 -15.48
CA HIS A 44 18.76 0.78 -16.18
C HIS A 44 17.36 0.21 -16.47
N GLU A 45 17.28 -1.07 -16.78
CA GLU A 45 16.00 -1.75 -17.00
C GLU A 45 15.20 -1.82 -15.72
N ILE A 46 15.83 -2.19 -14.61
CA ILE A 46 15.16 -2.22 -13.29
C ILE A 46 14.68 -0.82 -12.93
N ALA A 47 15.51 0.19 -13.07
CA ALA A 47 15.18 1.58 -12.78
C ALA A 47 13.99 2.07 -13.63
N PHE A 48 13.97 1.71 -14.92
CA PHE A 48 12.90 2.08 -15.83
C PHE A 48 11.55 1.45 -15.43
N HIS A 49 11.54 0.14 -15.18
CA HIS A 49 10.32 -0.59 -14.86
C HIS A 49 9.78 -0.29 -13.47
N THR A 50 10.60 0.24 -12.56
CA THR A 50 10.20 0.58 -11.20
C THR A 50 9.93 2.07 -10.99
N ALA A 51 10.05 2.90 -12.03
CA ALA A 51 9.94 4.35 -11.91
C ALA A 51 8.61 4.83 -11.33
N LEU A 52 7.49 4.33 -11.84
CA LEU A 52 6.16 4.70 -11.35
C LEU A 52 5.89 4.18 -9.93
N PRO A 53 6.03 2.87 -9.65
CA PRO A 53 5.78 2.37 -8.29
C PRO A 53 6.76 2.92 -7.26
N ARG A 54 7.96 3.37 -7.66
CA ARG A 54 8.92 4.02 -6.75
C ARG A 54 8.37 5.28 -6.11
N ARG A 55 7.54 6.03 -6.82
CA ARG A 55 6.93 7.27 -6.30
C ARG A 55 5.97 7.01 -5.16
N TYR A 56 5.20 5.94 -5.26
CA TYR A 56 4.16 5.59 -4.29
C TYR A 56 4.66 4.64 -3.21
N GLY A 57 5.70 3.87 -3.49
CA GLY A 57 6.23 2.87 -2.59
C GLY A 57 5.40 1.59 -2.55
N PHE A 58 5.88 0.64 -1.77
CA PHE A 58 5.23 -0.65 -1.60
C PHE A 58 4.07 -0.53 -0.62
N HIS A 59 2.86 -0.78 -1.11
CA HIS A 59 1.64 -0.62 -0.30
C HIS A 59 0.49 -1.44 -0.86
N ALA A 60 -0.53 -1.63 -0.03
CA ALA A 60 -1.83 -2.12 -0.47
C ALA A 60 -2.87 -1.01 -0.29
N THR A 61 -3.57 -0.67 -1.35
CA THR A 61 -4.63 0.34 -1.28
C THR A 61 -5.89 -0.29 -0.68
N LEU A 62 -6.29 0.20 0.50
CA LEU A 62 -7.53 -0.23 1.15
C LEU A 62 -8.69 0.68 0.78
N LYS A 63 -8.44 1.98 0.60
CA LYS A 63 -9.43 2.92 0.08
C LYS A 63 -8.78 3.80 -0.98
N ALA A 64 -9.36 3.77 -2.17
CA ALA A 64 -8.90 4.55 -3.31
C ALA A 64 -8.93 6.06 -3.02
N PRO A 65 -8.13 6.87 -3.74
CA PRO A 65 -8.06 8.31 -3.49
C PRO A 65 -9.42 9.00 -3.55
N PHE A 66 -9.64 9.87 -2.57
CA PHE A 66 -10.88 10.62 -2.44
C PHE A 66 -10.60 12.04 -1.93
N HIS A 67 -11.53 12.97 -2.17
CA HIS A 67 -11.52 14.28 -1.55
C HIS A 67 -12.30 14.23 -0.24
N LEU A 68 -11.83 14.96 0.78
CA LEU A 68 -12.57 15.04 2.03
C LEU A 68 -13.91 15.77 1.83
N HIS A 69 -14.94 15.28 2.52
CA HIS A 69 -16.19 15.98 2.66
C HIS A 69 -15.93 17.34 3.34
N HIS A 70 -16.66 18.38 2.93
CA HIS A 70 -16.45 19.74 3.43
C HIS A 70 -16.58 19.89 4.95
N ASP A 71 -17.35 19.01 5.59
CA ASP A 71 -17.51 18.99 7.06
C ASP A 71 -16.42 18.20 7.79
N CYS A 72 -15.47 17.60 7.06
CA CYS A 72 -14.43 16.75 7.62
C CYS A 72 -13.07 17.42 7.55
N THR A 73 -12.23 17.16 8.55
CA THR A 73 -10.84 17.63 8.59
C THR A 73 -9.86 16.48 8.49
N GLU A 74 -8.64 16.76 8.07
CA GLU A 74 -7.56 15.77 8.07
C GLU A 74 -7.32 15.21 9.47
N ALA A 75 -7.34 16.07 10.49
CA ALA A 75 -7.15 15.65 11.88
C ALA A 75 -8.23 14.66 12.33
N ALA A 76 -9.48 14.89 11.94
CA ALA A 76 -10.58 13.98 12.24
C ALA A 76 -10.42 12.64 11.51
N LEU A 77 -10.01 12.67 10.25
CA LEU A 77 -9.74 11.47 9.46
C LEU A 77 -8.63 10.63 10.12
N LEU A 78 -7.51 11.25 10.48
CA LEU A 78 -6.39 10.57 11.12
C LEU A 78 -6.78 9.96 12.47
N ARG A 79 -7.53 10.71 13.26
CA ARG A 79 -8.00 10.24 14.58
C ARG A 79 -8.88 9.00 14.45
N GLU A 80 -9.81 9.02 13.50
CA GLU A 80 -10.68 7.88 13.23
C GLU A 80 -9.89 6.69 12.68
N LEU A 81 -8.92 6.94 11.80
CA LEU A 81 -8.07 5.88 11.27
C LEU A 81 -7.28 5.19 12.38
N MET A 82 -6.71 5.96 13.31
CA MET A 82 -6.00 5.41 14.46
C MET A 82 -6.92 4.59 15.37
N ARG A 83 -8.12 5.11 15.65
CA ARG A 83 -9.11 4.40 16.45
C ARG A 83 -9.52 3.10 15.78
N PHE A 84 -9.85 3.15 14.50
CA PHE A 84 -10.25 1.98 13.71
C PHE A 84 -9.13 0.93 13.68
N ALA A 85 -7.90 1.33 13.38
CA ALA A 85 -6.76 0.43 13.35
C ALA A 85 -6.54 -0.27 14.69
N GLY A 86 -6.75 0.43 15.79
CA GLY A 86 -6.65 -0.13 17.15
C GLY A 86 -7.69 -1.20 17.47
N THR A 87 -8.79 -1.28 16.72
CA THR A 87 -9.83 -2.30 16.92
C THR A 87 -9.57 -3.58 16.12
N LEU A 88 -8.62 -3.55 15.19
CA LEU A 88 -8.38 -4.68 14.29
C LEU A 88 -7.59 -5.77 15.00
N GLN A 89 -7.95 -7.02 14.71
CA GLN A 89 -7.18 -8.18 15.15
C GLN A 89 -6.18 -8.56 14.06
N PRO A 90 -4.95 -8.94 14.44
CA PRO A 90 -3.98 -9.45 13.47
C PRO A 90 -4.51 -10.69 12.76
N PHE A 91 -4.17 -10.83 11.49
CA PHE A 91 -4.41 -12.07 10.75
C PHE A 91 -3.24 -12.32 9.81
N GLU A 92 -3.14 -13.57 9.36
CA GLU A 92 -2.08 -13.97 8.45
C GLU A 92 -2.63 -14.18 7.04
N ILE A 93 -1.84 -13.77 6.06
CA ILE A 93 -1.99 -14.21 4.69
C ILE A 93 -0.95 -15.28 4.48
N PRO A 94 -1.35 -16.58 4.35
CA PRO A 94 -0.39 -17.69 4.37
C PRO A 94 0.68 -17.59 3.30
N ARG A 95 0.32 -17.09 2.11
CA ARG A 95 1.26 -16.98 1.00
C ARG A 95 0.86 -15.87 0.04
N LEU A 96 1.85 -15.03 -0.30
CA LEU A 96 1.74 -14.05 -1.38
C LEU A 96 2.47 -14.57 -2.61
N VAL A 97 1.88 -14.34 -3.77
CA VAL A 97 2.47 -14.68 -5.07
C VAL A 97 2.43 -13.46 -5.97
N VAL A 98 3.30 -13.44 -6.98
CA VAL A 98 3.28 -12.39 -8.00
C VAL A 98 2.06 -12.63 -8.90
N GLY A 99 1.20 -11.64 -8.99
CA GLY A 99 0.02 -11.66 -9.85
C GLY A 99 0.00 -10.47 -10.79
N ARG A 100 -0.65 -10.66 -11.93
CA ARG A 100 -0.89 -9.57 -12.88
C ARG A 100 -2.27 -8.97 -12.63
N LEU A 101 -2.30 -7.64 -12.45
CA LEU A 101 -3.53 -6.88 -12.22
C LEU A 101 -3.63 -5.82 -13.32
N GLY A 102 -4.34 -6.16 -14.41
CA GLY A 102 -4.38 -5.28 -15.58
C GLY A 102 -2.99 -5.12 -16.19
N ASP A 103 -2.49 -3.90 -16.22
CA ASP A 103 -1.19 -3.56 -16.82
C ASP A 103 -0.03 -3.55 -15.82
N PHE A 104 -0.27 -3.93 -14.56
CA PHE A 104 0.78 -3.96 -13.56
C PHE A 104 0.84 -5.29 -12.81
N TYR A 105 1.96 -5.52 -12.15
CA TYR A 105 2.20 -6.70 -11.33
C TYR A 105 2.20 -6.31 -9.87
N GLY A 106 1.71 -7.20 -9.02
CA GLY A 106 1.69 -7.00 -7.58
C GLY A 106 1.81 -8.31 -6.85
N LEU A 107 1.92 -8.23 -5.53
CA LEU A 107 1.83 -9.40 -4.67
C LEU A 107 0.38 -9.57 -4.26
N VAL A 108 -0.15 -10.76 -4.52
CA VAL A 108 -1.55 -11.11 -4.21
C VAL A 108 -1.58 -12.38 -3.38
N PRO A 109 -2.62 -12.59 -2.54
CA PRO A 109 -2.78 -13.86 -1.86
C PRO A 109 -2.89 -15.00 -2.88
N GLU A 110 -2.19 -16.10 -2.63
CA GLU A 110 -2.26 -17.29 -3.49
C GLU A 110 -3.67 -17.87 -3.52
N ARG A 111 -4.37 -17.80 -2.39
CA ARG A 111 -5.75 -18.27 -2.23
C ARG A 111 -6.61 -17.15 -1.65
N PRO A 112 -7.93 -17.18 -1.88
CA PRO A 112 -8.83 -16.22 -1.26
C PRO A 112 -8.60 -16.14 0.24
N CYS A 113 -8.54 -14.90 0.77
CA CYS A 113 -8.32 -14.61 2.17
C CYS A 113 -9.52 -13.82 2.71
N ALA A 114 -10.39 -14.49 3.44
CA ALA A 114 -11.62 -13.88 3.95
C ALA A 114 -11.34 -12.72 4.90
N SER A 115 -10.29 -12.81 5.72
CA SER A 115 -9.91 -11.75 6.64
C SER A 115 -9.44 -10.49 5.90
N LEU A 116 -8.73 -10.64 4.80
CA LEU A 116 -8.31 -9.52 3.97
C LEU A 116 -9.50 -8.85 3.28
N ASP A 117 -10.41 -9.65 2.74
CA ASP A 117 -11.64 -9.15 2.10
C ASP A 117 -12.50 -8.39 3.10
N TYR A 118 -12.62 -8.92 4.32
CA TYR A 118 -13.33 -8.24 5.39
C TYR A 118 -12.70 -6.90 5.76
N LEU A 119 -11.38 -6.87 5.91
CA LEU A 119 -10.64 -5.62 6.20
C LEU A 119 -10.86 -4.58 5.11
N ALA A 120 -10.71 -4.97 3.86
CA ALA A 120 -10.88 -4.06 2.73
C ALA A 120 -12.30 -3.48 2.68
N ALA A 121 -13.31 -4.32 2.86
CA ALA A 121 -14.72 -3.88 2.90
C ALA A 121 -14.97 -2.96 4.11
N ALA A 122 -14.44 -3.30 5.28
CA ALA A 122 -14.61 -2.50 6.48
C ALA A 122 -14.02 -1.09 6.35
N VAL A 123 -12.84 -0.99 5.74
CA VAL A 123 -12.19 0.32 5.50
C VAL A 123 -13.05 1.17 4.56
N VAL A 124 -13.53 0.61 3.46
CA VAL A 124 -14.38 1.35 2.53
C VAL A 124 -15.65 1.85 3.23
N GLN A 125 -16.32 1.00 3.98
CA GLN A 125 -17.57 1.34 4.67
C GLN A 125 -17.35 2.34 5.80
N GLN A 126 -16.32 2.13 6.62
CA GLN A 126 -16.05 2.98 7.80
C GLN A 126 -15.68 4.40 7.41
N PHE A 127 -14.98 4.59 6.29
CA PHE A 127 -14.48 5.89 5.87
C PHE A 127 -15.27 6.53 4.73
N ASP A 128 -16.37 5.93 4.32
CA ASP A 128 -17.18 6.49 3.23
C ASP A 128 -17.79 7.85 3.60
N GLY A 129 -18.16 8.06 4.87
CA GLY A 129 -18.68 9.32 5.35
C GLY A 129 -17.67 10.48 5.34
N TYR A 130 -16.37 10.19 5.23
CA TYR A 130 -15.33 11.22 5.13
C TYR A 130 -15.10 11.68 3.69
N ARG A 131 -15.63 10.97 2.74
CA ARG A 131 -15.46 11.24 1.32
C ARG A 131 -16.51 12.24 0.82
N ALA A 132 -16.05 13.22 0.05
CA ALA A 132 -16.96 14.10 -0.67
C ALA A 132 -17.80 13.32 -1.70
N PRO A 133 -19.04 13.74 -1.98
CA PRO A 133 -19.82 13.16 -3.06
C PRO A 133 -19.07 13.25 -4.40
N LEU A 134 -19.29 12.28 -5.27
CA LEU A 134 -18.72 12.24 -6.62
C LEU A 134 -19.40 13.27 -7.51
#